data_9bc771e90d504b33ee33328734fa8c7b
#
_entry.id   9bc771e90d504b33ee33328734fa8c7b
#
_cell.length_a   1.000
_cell.length_b   1.000
_cell.length_c   1.000
_cell.angle_alpha   90.00
_cell.angle_beta   90.00
_cell.angle_gamma   90.00
#
_symmetry.space_group_name_H-M   'P 1'
#
loop_
_entity.id
_entity.type
_entity.pdbx_description
1 polymer ?
#
loop_
_entity_poly.entity_id
_entity_poly.type
_entity_poly.pdbx_seq_one_letter_code
_entity_poly.pdbx_strand_id
1 'polypeptide(L)'
;VNRIGSIEAGTTVSDYHHDEHDRQISIHSSPLHLEWKGNKLNLIDTPGYLDFIGETVSSLAVVDSAVVVIHAVNGIEVGTEQVWNYASNYGLPKILVVNGLDREHSKFDTILQQAKDHFGSNVFPMQLPVNAGPGFNQIVDVLRSELITYSTDGSGKFTEEKLPDEWQDQVKKLHQELIEF
;
A
#
# COMPACT_ATOMS: atom_id res chain seq x y z
N VAL A 1 -8.07 11.96 12.77
CA VAL A 1 -7.15 11.62 13.88
C VAL A 1 -6.29 12.83 14.14
N ASN A 2 -6.35 13.38 15.35
CA ASN A 2 -5.58 14.61 15.69
C ASN A 2 -4.11 14.31 16.06
N ARG A 3 -3.72 13.03 16.12
CA ARG A 3 -2.38 12.60 16.49
C ARG A 3 -2.04 11.29 15.78
N ILE A 4 -0.89 11.26 15.13
CA ILE A 4 -0.29 10.02 14.59
C ILE A 4 0.41 9.33 15.76
N GLY A 5 0.11 8.06 15.99
CA GLY A 5 0.79 7.22 16.98
C GLY A 5 2.20 6.82 16.51
N SER A 6 3.01 6.28 17.40
CA SER A 6 4.29 5.64 17.06
C SER A 6 4.41 4.27 17.70
N ILE A 7 5.08 3.35 17.03
CA ILE A 7 5.32 1.99 17.48
C ILE A 7 6.17 2.01 18.76
N GLU A 8 7.25 2.81 18.77
CA GLU A 8 8.16 2.91 19.92
C GLU A 8 7.46 3.43 21.19
N ALA A 9 6.47 4.33 21.02
CA ALA A 9 5.71 4.87 22.14
C ALA A 9 4.49 4.00 22.52
N GLY A 10 4.20 2.92 21.77
CA GLY A 10 3.01 2.08 21.98
C GLY A 10 1.70 2.87 21.84
N THR A 11 1.65 3.82 20.91
CA THR A 11 0.50 4.73 20.75
C THR A 11 -0.16 4.63 19.38
N THR A 12 0.13 3.59 18.62
CA THR A 12 -0.58 3.24 17.39
C THR A 12 -2.04 2.93 17.66
N VAL A 13 -2.92 3.19 16.71
CA VAL A 13 -4.37 3.00 16.91
C VAL A 13 -4.75 1.53 16.77
N SER A 14 -4.03 0.76 15.93
CA SER A 14 -4.30 -0.65 15.66
C SER A 14 -3.70 -1.58 16.73
N ASP A 15 -2.48 -1.32 17.17
CA ASP A 15 -1.78 -2.16 18.14
C ASP A 15 -2.04 -1.63 19.56
N TYR A 16 -3.13 -2.00 20.17
CA TYR A 16 -3.53 -1.50 21.51
C TYR A 16 -3.46 -2.54 22.63
N HIS A 17 -3.14 -3.79 22.32
CA HIS A 17 -2.94 -4.83 23.30
C HIS A 17 -1.54 -4.76 23.93
N HIS A 18 -1.41 -5.17 25.19
CA HIS A 18 -0.14 -5.14 25.93
C HIS A 18 0.96 -5.97 25.26
N ASP A 19 0.61 -7.14 24.74
CA ASP A 19 1.54 -8.03 24.06
C ASP A 19 2.05 -7.45 22.72
N GLU A 20 1.27 -6.63 22.04
CA GLU A 20 1.67 -5.88 20.85
C GLU A 20 2.64 -4.75 21.21
N HIS A 21 2.35 -4.01 22.29
CA HIS A 21 3.26 -2.98 22.80
C HIS A 21 4.61 -3.54 23.24
N ASP A 22 4.59 -4.66 23.98
CA ASP A 22 5.79 -5.29 24.50
C ASP A 22 6.71 -5.83 23.39
N ARG A 23 6.11 -6.32 22.31
CA ARG A 23 6.81 -6.91 21.17
C ARG A 23 7.05 -5.94 20.02
N GLN A 24 6.35 -4.79 20.02
CA GLN A 24 6.35 -3.79 18.95
C GLN A 24 5.97 -4.39 17.58
N ILE A 25 5.02 -5.30 17.56
CA ILE A 25 4.46 -5.93 16.36
C ILE A 25 2.95 -6.11 16.52
N SER A 26 2.21 -6.13 15.41
CA SER A 26 0.81 -6.51 15.38
C SER A 26 0.67 -8.02 15.60
N ILE A 27 -0.25 -8.41 16.47
CA ILE A 27 -0.57 -9.82 16.82
C ILE A 27 -2.03 -10.13 16.52
N HIS A 28 -2.92 -9.15 16.74
CA HIS A 28 -4.36 -9.27 16.59
C HIS A 28 -4.87 -8.45 15.41
N SER A 29 -6.01 -8.87 14.85
CA SER A 29 -6.70 -8.05 13.84
C SER A 29 -7.46 -6.91 14.51
N SER A 30 -7.26 -5.68 14.01
CA SER A 30 -7.85 -4.47 14.58
C SER A 30 -8.81 -3.79 13.61
N PRO A 31 -10.12 -3.71 13.93
CA PRO A 31 -11.08 -2.99 13.10
C PRO A 31 -10.96 -1.48 13.30
N LEU A 32 -10.77 -0.77 12.21
CA LEU A 32 -10.67 0.68 12.13
C LEU A 32 -11.72 1.23 11.17
N HIS A 33 -11.98 2.53 11.22
CA HIS A 33 -12.80 3.19 10.21
C HIS A 33 -12.33 4.62 9.94
N LEU A 34 -12.62 5.07 8.74
CA LEU A 34 -12.45 6.47 8.36
C LEU A 34 -13.61 6.93 7.45
N GLU A 35 -13.83 8.23 7.40
CA GLU A 35 -14.78 8.83 6.48
C GLU A 35 -14.03 9.63 5.41
N TRP A 36 -14.33 9.36 4.14
CA TRP A 36 -13.72 10.06 3.03
C TRP A 36 -14.76 10.36 1.94
N LYS A 37 -14.87 11.64 1.56
CA LYS A 37 -15.81 12.10 0.53
C LYS A 37 -17.25 11.57 0.71
N GLY A 38 -17.74 11.55 1.96
CA GLY A 38 -19.09 11.07 2.29
C GLY A 38 -19.26 9.55 2.34
N ASN A 39 -18.20 8.79 2.17
CA ASN A 39 -18.20 7.34 2.32
C ASN A 39 -17.51 6.92 3.60
N LYS A 40 -18.07 5.94 4.30
CA LYS A 40 -17.42 5.27 5.42
C LYS A 40 -16.62 4.09 4.90
N LEU A 41 -15.33 4.09 5.17
CA LEU A 41 -14.42 2.97 4.90
C LEU A 41 -14.15 2.23 6.22
N ASN A 42 -14.45 0.95 6.26
CA ASN A 42 -14.06 0.08 7.37
C ASN A 42 -12.78 -0.64 6.96
N LEU A 43 -11.78 -0.60 7.83
CA LEU A 43 -10.49 -1.24 7.61
C LEU A 43 -10.29 -2.30 8.69
N ILE A 44 -9.71 -3.43 8.35
CA ILE A 44 -9.22 -4.41 9.30
C ILE A 44 -7.71 -4.48 9.11
N ASP A 45 -6.96 -3.94 10.07
CA ASP A 45 -5.52 -4.07 10.10
C ASP A 45 -5.15 -5.45 10.62
N THR A 46 -4.26 -6.16 9.93
CA THR A 46 -3.91 -7.55 10.23
C THR A 46 -2.42 -7.72 10.44
N PRO A 47 -2.01 -8.66 11.33
CA PRO A 47 -0.60 -8.95 11.55
C PRO A 47 0.12 -9.36 10.26
N GLY A 48 1.38 -8.88 10.11
CA GLY A 48 2.23 -9.24 8.97
C GLY A 48 3.06 -10.52 9.19
N TYR A 49 3.22 -10.96 10.43
CA TYR A 49 3.97 -12.18 10.75
C TYR A 49 3.16 -13.44 10.46
N LEU A 50 3.78 -14.42 9.83
CA LEU A 50 3.14 -15.68 9.43
C LEU A 50 2.64 -16.51 10.62
N ASP A 51 3.23 -16.34 11.80
CA ASP A 51 2.76 -16.97 13.03
C ASP A 51 1.31 -16.59 13.38
N PHE A 52 0.86 -15.42 12.93
CA PHE A 52 -0.49 -14.89 13.17
C PHE A 52 -1.37 -14.91 11.91
N ILE A 53 -1.02 -15.70 10.91
CA ILE A 53 -1.72 -15.75 9.60
C ILE A 53 -3.23 -16.07 9.75
N GLY A 54 -3.63 -16.75 10.83
CA GLY A 54 -5.04 -17.03 11.13
C GLY A 54 -5.90 -15.77 11.27
N GLU A 55 -5.33 -14.69 11.81
CA GLU A 55 -5.98 -13.38 11.92
C GLU A 55 -6.29 -12.80 10.53
N THR A 56 -5.30 -12.85 9.64
CA THR A 56 -5.44 -12.39 8.25
C THR A 56 -6.49 -13.21 7.49
N VAL A 57 -6.45 -14.54 7.59
CA VAL A 57 -7.42 -15.43 6.91
C VAL A 57 -8.84 -15.17 7.40
N SER A 58 -9.02 -14.99 8.71
CA SER A 58 -10.32 -14.68 9.30
C SER A 58 -10.86 -13.33 8.82
N SER A 59 -9.99 -12.35 8.70
CA SER A 59 -10.32 -11.00 8.20
C SER A 59 -10.72 -11.02 6.73
N LEU A 60 -10.01 -11.79 5.89
CA LEU A 60 -10.32 -11.93 4.46
C LEU A 60 -11.71 -12.53 4.20
N ALA A 61 -12.28 -13.28 5.14
CA ALA A 61 -13.60 -13.87 5.00
C ALA A 61 -14.76 -12.85 5.11
N VAL A 62 -14.50 -11.62 5.58
CA VAL A 62 -15.55 -10.63 5.90
C VAL A 62 -15.34 -9.27 5.22
N VAL A 63 -14.36 -9.14 4.34
CA VAL A 63 -14.03 -7.89 3.64
C VAL A 63 -14.41 -7.94 2.16
N ASP A 64 -14.58 -6.77 1.55
CA ASP A 64 -14.93 -6.62 0.14
C ASP A 64 -13.69 -6.57 -0.78
N SER A 65 -12.51 -6.25 -0.22
CA SER A 65 -11.25 -6.14 -0.96
C SER A 65 -10.06 -6.29 -0.02
N ALA A 66 -8.89 -6.61 -0.56
CA ALA A 66 -7.65 -6.73 0.18
C ALA A 66 -6.62 -5.68 -0.28
N VAL A 67 -5.95 -5.05 0.69
CA VAL A 67 -4.77 -4.21 0.45
C VAL A 67 -3.55 -5.00 0.92
N VAL A 68 -2.70 -5.39 -0.03
CA VAL A 68 -1.47 -6.14 0.24
C VAL A 68 -0.31 -5.16 0.25
N VAL A 69 0.34 -5.01 1.41
CA VAL A 69 1.43 -4.07 1.61
C VAL A 69 2.77 -4.77 1.38
N ILE A 70 3.61 -4.19 0.52
CA ILE A 70 4.93 -4.68 0.17
C ILE A 70 5.98 -3.66 0.65
N HIS A 71 7.05 -4.12 1.28
CA HIS A 71 8.14 -3.25 1.68
C HIS A 71 9.03 -2.89 0.49
N ALA A 72 9.29 -1.60 0.26
CA ALA A 72 10.01 -1.08 -0.93
C ALA A 72 11.45 -1.58 -1.10
N VAL A 73 12.08 -2.06 -0.03
CA VAL A 73 13.45 -2.61 -0.06
C VAL A 73 13.44 -4.13 -0.22
N ASN A 74 12.55 -4.82 0.49
CA ASN A 74 12.49 -6.28 0.52
C ASN A 74 11.81 -6.86 -0.73
N GLY A 75 10.79 -6.17 -1.26
CA GLY A 75 10.00 -6.66 -2.39
C GLY A 75 8.99 -7.73 -1.97
N ILE A 76 8.70 -8.64 -2.89
CA ILE A 76 7.76 -9.73 -2.67
C ILE A 76 8.44 -10.83 -1.85
N GLU A 77 7.83 -11.14 -0.71
CA GLU A 77 8.28 -12.16 0.23
C GLU A 77 7.28 -13.32 0.29
N VAL A 78 7.65 -14.42 0.92
CA VAL A 78 6.77 -15.61 1.06
C VAL A 78 5.42 -15.25 1.68
N GLY A 79 5.40 -14.34 2.69
CA GLY A 79 4.18 -13.84 3.29
C GLY A 79 3.29 -13.10 2.29
N THR A 80 3.88 -12.31 1.39
CA THR A 80 3.15 -11.60 0.33
C THR A 80 2.44 -12.58 -0.61
N GLU A 81 3.13 -13.62 -1.05
CA GLU A 81 2.54 -14.67 -1.90
C GLU A 81 1.41 -15.42 -1.21
N GLN A 82 1.59 -15.74 0.08
CA GLN A 82 0.56 -16.44 0.85
C GLN A 82 -0.71 -15.63 1.01
N VAL A 83 -0.61 -14.35 1.44
CA VAL A 83 -1.81 -13.51 1.59
C VAL A 83 -2.47 -13.21 0.26
N TRP A 84 -1.69 -13.07 -0.83
CA TRP A 84 -2.23 -12.94 -2.18
C TRP A 84 -3.06 -14.16 -2.58
N ASN A 85 -2.53 -15.37 -2.32
CA ASN A 85 -3.22 -16.61 -2.61
C ASN A 85 -4.49 -16.79 -1.77
N TYR A 86 -4.46 -16.45 -0.47
CA TYR A 86 -5.65 -16.47 0.37
C TYR A 86 -6.72 -15.49 -0.14
N ALA A 87 -6.35 -14.25 -0.44
CA ALA A 87 -7.28 -13.28 -1.01
C ALA A 87 -7.86 -13.73 -2.36
N SER A 88 -7.05 -14.41 -3.19
CA SER A 88 -7.50 -15.00 -4.46
C SER A 88 -8.50 -16.13 -4.25
N ASN A 89 -8.28 -16.99 -3.26
CA ASN A 89 -9.20 -18.09 -2.93
C ASN A 89 -10.58 -17.57 -2.45
N TYR A 90 -10.62 -16.40 -1.82
CA TYR A 90 -11.87 -15.72 -1.48
C TYR A 90 -12.46 -14.90 -2.63
N GLY A 91 -11.80 -14.86 -3.80
CA GLY A 91 -12.25 -14.07 -4.95
C GLY A 91 -12.17 -12.56 -4.76
N LEU A 92 -11.36 -12.08 -3.82
CA LEU A 92 -11.30 -10.66 -3.48
C LEU A 92 -10.51 -9.86 -4.52
N PRO A 93 -11.01 -8.67 -4.91
CA PRO A 93 -10.18 -7.65 -5.55
C PRO A 93 -9.00 -7.28 -4.66
N LYS A 94 -7.86 -6.99 -5.29
CA LYS A 94 -6.60 -6.73 -4.55
C LYS A 94 -5.95 -5.44 -5.02
N ILE A 95 -5.42 -4.68 -4.07
CA ILE A 95 -4.56 -3.51 -4.32
C ILE A 95 -3.20 -3.81 -3.70
N LEU A 96 -2.12 -3.61 -4.46
CA LEU A 96 -0.75 -3.66 -3.95
C LEU A 96 -0.31 -2.24 -3.56
N VAL A 97 0.21 -2.10 -2.35
CA VAL A 97 0.80 -0.84 -1.87
C VAL A 97 2.27 -1.06 -1.55
N VAL A 98 3.14 -0.34 -2.25
CA VAL A 98 4.58 -0.35 -1.97
C VAL A 98 4.89 0.71 -0.94
N ASN A 99 5.17 0.30 0.29
CA ASN A 99 5.45 1.16 1.44
C ASN A 99 6.95 1.31 1.69
N GLY A 100 7.37 2.46 2.24
CA GLY A 100 8.77 2.76 2.55
C GLY A 100 9.58 3.19 1.32
N LEU A 101 8.95 3.86 0.36
CA LEU A 101 9.63 4.42 -0.81
C LEU A 101 10.56 5.59 -0.47
N ASP A 102 10.47 6.14 0.73
CA ASP A 102 11.36 7.14 1.31
C ASP A 102 12.70 6.57 1.82
N ARG A 103 12.82 5.24 1.84
CA ARG A 103 14.03 4.58 2.35
C ARG A 103 15.10 4.48 1.28
N GLU A 104 16.36 4.48 1.72
CA GLU A 104 17.50 4.14 0.87
C GLU A 104 17.31 2.73 0.28
N HIS A 105 17.77 2.55 -0.95
CA HIS A 105 17.66 1.26 -1.67
C HIS A 105 16.25 0.78 -2.00
N SER A 106 15.24 1.67 -1.97
CA SER A 106 13.90 1.35 -2.48
C SER A 106 13.94 1.02 -3.98
N LYS A 107 13.18 -0.01 -4.41
CA LYS A 107 13.29 -0.60 -5.76
C LYS A 107 11.91 -0.77 -6.41
N PHE A 108 11.18 0.32 -6.61
CA PHE A 108 9.82 0.26 -7.12
C PHE A 108 9.68 -0.51 -8.44
N ASP A 109 10.52 -0.21 -9.44
CA ASP A 109 10.44 -0.86 -10.76
C ASP A 109 10.70 -2.37 -10.67
N THR A 110 11.64 -2.78 -9.84
CA THR A 110 11.92 -4.20 -9.59
C THR A 110 10.71 -4.88 -8.94
N ILE A 111 10.07 -4.22 -7.97
CA ILE A 111 8.88 -4.76 -7.29
C ILE A 111 7.69 -4.83 -8.26
N LEU A 112 7.49 -3.83 -9.09
CA LEU A 112 6.44 -3.85 -10.10
C LEU A 112 6.63 -5.01 -11.08
N GLN A 113 7.87 -5.26 -11.51
CA GLN A 113 8.18 -6.41 -12.37
C GLN A 113 7.95 -7.74 -11.64
N GLN A 114 8.44 -7.87 -10.41
CA GLN A 114 8.18 -9.05 -9.58
C GLN A 114 6.67 -9.28 -9.40
N ALA A 115 5.90 -8.23 -9.15
CA ALA A 115 4.45 -8.35 -9.00
C ALA A 115 3.77 -8.88 -10.27
N LYS A 116 4.21 -8.43 -11.45
CA LYS A 116 3.73 -8.97 -12.74
C LYS A 116 4.14 -10.44 -12.94
N ASP A 117 5.36 -10.80 -12.56
CA ASP A 117 5.87 -12.17 -12.72
C ASP A 117 5.17 -13.16 -11.77
N HIS A 118 4.90 -12.76 -10.52
CA HIS A 118 4.27 -13.62 -9.50
C HIS A 118 2.75 -13.66 -9.57
N PHE A 119 2.12 -12.51 -9.86
CA PHE A 119 0.66 -12.34 -9.76
C PHE A 119 -0.05 -12.20 -11.11
N GLY A 120 0.72 -12.16 -12.18
CA GLY A 120 0.22 -12.13 -13.56
C GLY A 120 0.25 -10.74 -14.19
N SER A 121 0.03 -10.73 -15.51
CA SER A 121 0.09 -9.51 -16.34
C SER A 121 -0.98 -8.46 -16.00
N ASN A 122 -1.98 -8.84 -15.21
CA ASN A 122 -3.09 -7.99 -14.77
C ASN A 122 -2.71 -6.99 -13.66
N VAL A 123 -1.44 -6.99 -13.23
CA VAL A 123 -0.93 -6.00 -12.28
C VAL A 123 -0.66 -4.69 -13.02
N PHE A 124 -1.44 -3.67 -12.69
CA PHE A 124 -1.37 -2.34 -13.29
C PHE A 124 -0.92 -1.30 -12.26
N PRO A 125 0.10 -0.46 -12.58
CA PRO A 125 0.52 0.61 -11.69
C PRO A 125 -0.44 1.80 -11.79
N MET A 126 -1.18 2.10 -10.72
CA MET A 126 -2.04 3.28 -10.63
C MET A 126 -1.26 4.54 -10.30
N GLN A 127 -0.13 4.40 -9.61
CA GLN A 127 0.75 5.49 -9.20
C GLN A 127 2.20 5.10 -9.41
N LEU A 128 3.02 6.05 -9.85
CA LEU A 128 4.45 5.87 -10.06
C LEU A 128 5.23 6.86 -9.17
N PRO A 129 6.25 6.41 -8.43
CA PRO A 129 7.11 7.31 -7.68
C PRO A 129 8.01 8.11 -8.63
N VAL A 130 8.19 9.40 -8.35
CA VAL A 130 9.09 10.27 -9.13
C VAL A 130 10.47 10.32 -8.51
N ASN A 131 10.54 10.52 -7.20
CA ASN A 131 11.79 10.71 -6.45
C ASN A 131 11.92 9.71 -5.30
N ALA A 132 11.84 8.39 -5.60
CA ALA A 132 12.00 7.36 -4.60
C ALA A 132 13.36 7.46 -3.88
N GLY A 133 13.37 7.18 -2.58
CA GLY A 133 14.53 7.34 -1.70
C GLY A 133 14.35 8.46 -0.68
N PRO A 134 15.42 8.83 0.05
CA PRO A 134 15.36 9.90 1.05
C PRO A 134 14.80 11.20 0.47
N GLY A 135 13.76 11.74 1.11
CA GLY A 135 13.04 12.91 0.62
C GLY A 135 11.92 12.62 -0.36
N PHE A 136 11.50 11.35 -0.51
CA PHE A 136 10.37 10.97 -1.35
C PHE A 136 9.10 11.74 -0.98
N ASN A 137 8.55 12.46 -1.96
CA ASN A 137 7.35 13.27 -1.79
C ASN A 137 6.54 13.47 -3.08
N GLN A 138 6.97 12.87 -4.21
CA GLN A 138 6.31 13.07 -5.50
C GLN A 138 5.87 11.75 -6.12
N ILE A 139 4.63 11.73 -6.62
CA ILE A 139 4.06 10.61 -7.37
C ILE A 139 3.37 11.12 -8.62
N VAL A 140 3.43 10.35 -9.69
CA VAL A 140 2.56 10.49 -10.85
C VAL A 140 1.32 9.64 -10.63
N ASP A 141 0.16 10.27 -10.66
CA ASP A 141 -1.13 9.57 -10.73
C ASP A 141 -1.39 9.20 -12.20
N VAL A 142 -1.32 7.92 -12.51
CA VAL A 142 -1.46 7.41 -13.87
C VAL A 142 -2.89 7.57 -14.37
N LEU A 143 -3.90 7.37 -13.51
CA LEU A 143 -5.30 7.43 -13.89
C LEU A 143 -5.76 8.86 -14.19
N ARG A 144 -5.26 9.84 -13.42
CA ARG A 144 -5.62 11.25 -13.56
C ARG A 144 -4.68 12.02 -14.48
N SER A 145 -3.51 11.44 -14.80
CA SER A 145 -2.44 12.08 -15.57
C SER A 145 -1.96 13.39 -14.92
N GLU A 146 -1.67 13.33 -13.62
CA GLU A 146 -1.27 14.46 -12.80
C GLU A 146 -0.02 14.12 -11.99
N LEU A 147 0.79 15.14 -11.68
CA LEU A 147 1.85 15.07 -10.69
C LEU A 147 1.31 15.51 -9.34
N ILE A 148 1.48 14.69 -8.33
CA ILE A 148 1.10 15.01 -6.95
C ILE A 148 2.38 15.20 -6.13
N THR A 149 2.50 16.36 -5.50
CA THR A 149 3.61 16.68 -4.60
C THR A 149 3.10 16.86 -3.17
N TYR A 150 3.57 16.02 -2.25
CA TYR A 150 3.21 16.06 -0.84
C TYR A 150 4.12 17.01 -0.05
N SER A 151 3.56 17.69 0.94
CA SER A 151 4.33 18.43 1.94
C SER A 151 5.17 17.48 2.79
N THR A 152 6.41 17.86 3.06
CA THR A 152 7.34 17.07 3.90
C THR A 152 7.18 17.34 5.40
N ASP A 153 6.21 18.17 5.80
CA ASP A 153 5.93 18.56 7.19
C ASP A 153 5.05 17.55 7.96
N GLY A 154 4.71 16.41 7.34
CA GLY A 154 3.83 15.40 7.93
C GLY A 154 2.34 15.78 7.98
N SER A 155 1.95 16.92 7.40
CA SER A 155 0.56 17.37 7.39
C SER A 155 -0.36 16.58 6.44
N GLY A 156 0.23 15.80 5.52
CA GLY A 156 -0.49 15.10 4.45
C GLY A 156 -1.07 16.04 3.38
N LYS A 157 -0.73 17.34 3.41
CA LYS A 157 -1.13 18.28 2.37
C LYS A 157 -0.38 17.99 1.09
N PHE A 158 -1.03 18.22 -0.03
CA PHE A 158 -0.45 18.01 -1.35
C PHE A 158 -0.91 19.07 -2.34
N THR A 159 -0.17 19.22 -3.42
CA THR A 159 -0.53 19.98 -4.61
C THR A 159 -0.66 19.04 -5.80
N GLU A 160 -1.59 19.36 -6.69
CA GLU A 160 -1.81 18.65 -7.96
C GLU A 160 -1.34 19.57 -9.07
N GLU A 161 -0.50 19.05 -9.96
CA GLU A 161 0.10 19.78 -11.06
C GLU A 161 -0.08 19.00 -12.36
N LYS A 162 -0.01 19.72 -13.48
CA LYS A 162 -0.05 19.10 -14.79
C LYS A 162 1.12 18.13 -14.94
N LEU A 163 0.84 16.97 -15.52
CA LEU A 163 1.86 15.95 -15.80
C LEU A 163 3.03 16.54 -16.62
N PRO A 164 4.29 16.43 -16.15
CA PRO A 164 5.46 16.85 -16.88
C PRO A 164 5.61 16.10 -18.22
N ASP A 165 6.20 16.76 -19.21
CA ASP A 165 6.33 16.21 -20.56
C ASP A 165 7.09 14.88 -20.60
N GLU A 166 8.06 14.71 -19.73
CA GLU A 166 8.87 13.49 -19.62
C GLU A 166 8.06 12.23 -19.20
N TRP A 167 6.90 12.40 -18.57
CA TRP A 167 6.04 11.31 -18.11
C TRP A 167 4.87 11.02 -19.08
N GLN A 168 4.60 11.91 -20.05
CA GLN A 168 3.42 11.82 -20.90
C GLN A 168 3.36 10.52 -21.71
N ASP A 169 4.46 10.13 -22.33
CA ASP A 169 4.51 8.93 -23.17
C ASP A 169 4.32 7.65 -22.33
N GLN A 170 4.94 7.59 -21.14
CA GLN A 170 4.81 6.46 -20.24
C GLN A 170 3.38 6.33 -19.71
N VAL A 171 2.78 7.41 -19.25
CA VAL A 171 1.40 7.43 -18.74
C VAL A 171 0.41 7.07 -19.85
N LYS A 172 0.60 7.61 -21.06
CA LYS A 172 -0.25 7.27 -22.21
C LYS A 172 -0.18 5.79 -22.56
N LYS A 173 1.00 5.19 -22.51
CA LYS A 173 1.17 3.75 -22.73
C LYS A 173 0.45 2.93 -21.68
N LEU A 174 0.61 3.28 -20.39
CA LEU A 174 -0.07 2.59 -19.30
C LEU A 174 -1.59 2.72 -19.38
N HIS A 175 -2.11 3.89 -19.78
CA HIS A 175 -3.55 4.06 -20.04
C HIS A 175 -4.05 3.14 -21.15
N GLN A 176 -3.30 3.00 -22.24
CA GLN A 176 -3.67 2.08 -23.31
C GLN A 176 -3.68 0.62 -22.82
N GLU A 177 -2.67 0.21 -22.07
CA GLU A 177 -2.62 -1.11 -21.45
C GLU A 177 -3.82 -1.38 -20.56
N LEU A 178 -4.29 -0.37 -19.79
CA LEU A 178 -5.45 -0.50 -18.92
C LEU A 178 -6.79 -0.62 -19.68
N ILE A 179 -6.91 0.05 -20.83
CA ILE A 179 -8.15 0.03 -21.65
C ILE A 179 -8.28 -1.29 -22.42
N GLU A 180 -7.16 -1.93 -22.77
CA GLU A 180 -7.13 -3.21 -23.48
C GLU A 180 -7.41 -4.41 -22.55
N PHE A 181 -7.55 -4.17 -21.25
CA PHE A 181 -7.89 -5.12 -20.21
C PHE A 181 -9.41 -5.22 -20.00
#